data_28a4612bc3f95dc11f255495be3ff69a
#
_entry.id   28a4612bc3f95dc11f255495be3ff69a
#
_cell.length_a   1.000
_cell.length_b   1.000
_cell.length_c   1.000
_cell.angle_alpha   90.00
_cell.angle_beta   90.00
_cell.angle_gamma   90.00
#
_symmetry.space_group_name_H-M   'P 1'
#
loop_
_entity.id
_entity.type
_entity.pdbx_description
1 polymer ?
#
loop_
_entity_poly.entity_id
_entity_poly.type
_entity_poly.pdbx_seq_one_letter_code
_entity_poly.pdbx_strand_id
1 'polypeptide(L)' 'MKSSARIKSFAVSVRLISLRRRHKVIKAKIAEELRRPMPCSMMLQRLKRQRLAIKDQITRFDGLLRSLAGPDTQRRLA' A
#
# COMPACT_ATOMS: atom_id res chain seq x y z
N MET A 1 -27.44 -5.20 4.82
CA MET A 1 -26.23 -6.03 4.82
C MET A 1 -25.40 -5.83 3.57
N LYS A 2 -26.03 -5.81 2.39
CA LYS A 2 -25.30 -5.52 1.15
C LYS A 2 -24.68 -4.12 1.15
N SER A 3 -25.36 -3.15 1.73
CA SER A 3 -24.85 -1.79 1.85
C SER A 3 -23.61 -1.72 2.74
N SER A 4 -23.57 -2.56 3.79
CA SER A 4 -22.44 -2.62 4.70
C SER A 4 -21.16 -3.09 3.99
N ALA A 5 -21.29 -4.11 3.13
CA ALA A 5 -20.18 -4.62 2.35
C ALA A 5 -19.67 -3.59 1.35
N ARG A 6 -20.59 -2.84 0.73
CA ARG A 6 -20.23 -1.77 -0.21
C ARG A 6 -19.49 -0.63 0.50
N ILE A 7 -19.94 -0.27 1.69
CA ILE A 7 -19.30 0.77 2.49
C ILE A 7 -17.90 0.34 2.88
N LYS A 8 -17.73 -0.90 3.33
CA LYS A 8 -16.41 -1.44 3.67
C LYS A 8 -15.50 -1.47 2.46
N SER A 9 -16.01 -1.91 1.31
CA SER A 9 -15.26 -1.97 0.07
C SER A 9 -14.80 -0.58 -0.35
N PHE A 10 -15.68 0.42 -0.25
CA PHE A 10 -15.34 1.80 -0.55
C PHE A 10 -14.27 2.34 0.38
N ALA A 11 -14.43 2.11 1.69
CA ALA A 11 -13.47 2.56 2.70
C ALA A 11 -12.09 1.94 2.47
N VAL A 12 -12.04 0.65 2.16
CA VAL A 12 -10.79 -0.04 1.86
C VAL A 12 -10.14 0.53 0.61
N SER A 13 -10.94 0.81 -0.42
CA SER A 13 -10.44 1.40 -1.66
C SER A 13 -9.81 2.77 -1.43
N VAL A 14 -10.46 3.62 -0.65
CA VAL A 14 -9.93 4.94 -0.31
C VAL A 14 -8.62 4.80 0.45
N ARG A 15 -8.57 3.86 1.39
CA ARG A 15 -7.36 3.61 2.19
C ARG A 15 -6.21 3.15 1.29
N LEU A 16 -6.51 2.27 0.33
CA LEU A 16 -5.52 1.80 -0.64
C LEU A 16 -4.92 2.93 -1.46
N ILE A 17 -5.77 3.83 -1.94
CA ILE A 17 -5.32 4.99 -2.71
C ILE A 17 -4.37 5.84 -1.88
N SER A 18 -4.73 6.10 -0.63
CA SER A 18 -3.90 6.87 0.28
C SER A 18 -2.56 6.19 0.54
N LEU A 19 -2.57 4.88 0.77
CA LEU A 19 -1.35 4.12 1.02
C LEU A 19 -0.44 4.09 -0.20
N ARG A 20 -1.01 3.95 -1.39
CA ARG A 20 -0.23 3.97 -2.62
C ARG A 20 0.43 5.32 -2.85
N ARG A 21 -0.25 6.40 -2.51
CA ARG A 21 0.32 7.75 -2.57
C ARG A 21 1.50 7.89 -1.62
N ARG A 22 1.33 7.42 -0.38
CA ARG A 22 2.41 7.44 0.61
C ARG A 22 3.59 6.62 0.15
N HIS A 23 3.33 5.45 -0.41
CA HIS A 23 4.38 4.58 -0.94
C HIS A 23 5.20 5.29 -2.01
N LYS A 24 4.51 5.98 -2.92
CA LYS A 24 5.13 6.75 -3.99
C LYS A 24 6.03 7.86 -3.43
N VAL A 25 5.53 8.59 -2.44
CA VAL A 25 6.27 9.67 -1.80
C VAL A 25 7.54 9.14 -1.12
N ILE A 26 7.41 8.03 -0.41
CA ILE A 26 8.56 7.44 0.28
C ILE A 26 9.60 6.92 -0.72
N LYS A 27 9.16 6.28 -1.79
CA LYS A 27 10.07 5.84 -2.86
C LYS A 27 10.82 7.03 -3.45
N ALA A 28 10.14 8.14 -3.68
CA ALA A 28 10.77 9.35 -4.20
C ALA A 28 11.81 9.91 -3.22
N LYS A 29 11.49 9.89 -1.93
CA LYS A 29 12.42 10.35 -0.90
C LYS A 29 13.66 9.47 -0.83
N ILE A 30 13.51 8.17 -0.97
CA ILE A 30 14.64 7.25 -1.01
C ILE A 30 15.53 7.56 -2.21
N ALA A 31 14.95 7.73 -3.38
CA ALA A 31 15.69 8.05 -4.60
C ALA A 31 16.44 9.37 -4.46
N GLU A 32 15.81 10.37 -3.86
CA GLU A 32 16.40 11.67 -3.61
C GLU A 32 17.59 11.58 -2.67
N GLU A 33 17.43 10.80 -1.59
CA GLU A 33 18.51 10.61 -0.61
C GLU A 33 19.71 9.89 -1.24
N LEU A 34 19.44 8.92 -2.12
CA LEU A 34 20.51 8.18 -2.80
C LEU A 34 21.27 9.04 -3.82
N ARG A 35 20.68 10.14 -4.28
CA ARG A 35 21.35 11.07 -5.19
C ARG A 35 22.36 11.97 -4.47
N ARG A 36 22.24 12.10 -3.18
CA ARG A 36 23.14 12.94 -2.41
C ARG A 36 24.55 12.39 -2.44
N PRO A 37 25.58 13.26 -2.47
CA PRO A 37 26.96 12.80 -2.45
C PRO A 37 27.28 11.92 -1.25
N MET A 38 26.66 12.23 -0.10
CA MET A 38 26.80 11.44 1.11
C MET A 38 25.43 11.11 1.68
N PRO A 39 24.83 10.00 1.21
CA PRO A 39 23.52 9.62 1.70
C PRO A 39 23.55 9.29 3.20
N CYS A 40 22.51 9.70 3.90
CA CYS A 40 22.36 9.38 5.31
C CYS A 40 21.83 7.96 5.46
N SER A 41 22.66 7.05 5.97
CA SER A 41 22.27 5.64 6.10
C SER A 41 21.12 5.45 7.09
N MET A 42 21.09 6.23 8.18
CA MET A 42 19.99 6.17 9.13
C MET A 42 18.67 6.59 8.50
N MET A 43 18.70 7.66 7.72
CA MET A 43 17.52 8.14 7.01
C MET A 43 17.04 7.09 6.00
N LEU A 44 17.97 6.49 5.25
CA LEU A 44 17.64 5.44 4.29
C LEU A 44 17.02 4.23 4.95
N GLN A 45 17.56 3.80 6.10
CA GLN A 45 16.99 2.68 6.84
C GLN A 45 15.56 2.99 7.30
N ARG A 46 15.35 4.20 7.81
CA ARG A 46 14.03 4.63 8.26
C ARG A 46 13.03 4.65 7.10
N LEU A 47 13.43 5.21 5.98
CA LEU A 47 12.59 5.30 4.79
C LEU A 47 12.28 3.90 4.24
N LYS A 48 13.26 3.02 4.21
CA LYS A 48 13.06 1.65 3.75
C LYS A 48 12.09 0.88 4.64
N ARG A 49 12.19 1.07 5.97
CA ARG A 49 11.26 0.46 6.91
C ARG A 49 9.84 0.96 6.68
N GLN A 50 9.69 2.27 6.49
CA GLN A 50 8.39 2.87 6.20
C GLN A 50 7.81 2.32 4.90
N ARG A 51 8.65 2.20 3.87
CA ARG A 51 8.23 1.65 2.59
C ARG A 51 7.71 0.22 2.74
N LEU A 52 8.45 -0.61 3.46
CA LEU A 52 8.06 -2.00 3.69
C LEU A 52 6.77 -2.10 4.49
N ALA A 53 6.62 -1.27 5.53
CA ALA A 53 5.41 -1.25 6.34
C ALA A 53 4.19 -0.86 5.50
N ILE A 54 4.33 0.17 4.67
CA ILE A 54 3.24 0.61 3.81
C ILE A 54 2.92 -0.44 2.76
N LYS A 55 3.94 -1.04 2.16
CA LYS A 55 3.75 -2.11 1.17
C LYS A 55 2.98 -3.29 1.78
N ASP A 56 3.32 -3.64 3.02
CA ASP A 56 2.63 -4.70 3.75
C ASP A 56 1.16 -4.36 3.96
N GLN A 57 0.87 -3.12 4.35
CA GLN A 57 -0.51 -2.66 4.50
C GLN A 57 -1.27 -2.68 3.18
N ILE A 58 -0.62 -2.27 2.10
CA ILE A 58 -1.23 -2.30 0.77
C ILE A 58 -1.62 -3.74 0.41
N THR A 59 -0.72 -4.68 0.64
CA THR A 59 -0.99 -6.09 0.36
C THR A 59 -2.16 -6.61 1.17
N ARG A 60 -2.24 -6.24 2.45
CA ARG A 60 -3.34 -6.65 3.34
C ARG A 60 -4.67 -6.08 2.87
N PHE A 61 -4.71 -4.79 2.58
CA PHE A 61 -5.95 -4.14 2.15
C PHE A 61 -6.37 -4.60 0.77
N ASP A 62 -5.41 -4.86 -0.12
CA ASP A 62 -5.71 -5.39 -1.43
C ASP A 62 -6.34 -6.78 -1.32
N GLY A 63 -5.79 -7.63 -0.45
CA GLY A 63 -6.36 -8.94 -0.17
C GLY A 63 -7.76 -8.85 0.42
N LEU A 64 -7.96 -7.91 1.35
CA LEU A 64 -9.27 -7.68 1.94
C LEU A 64 -10.28 -7.22 0.88
N LEU A 65 -9.87 -6.32 0.00
CA LEU A 65 -10.73 -5.82 -1.05
C LEU A 65 -11.15 -6.93 -2.00
N ARG A 66 -10.24 -7.82 -2.34
CA ARG A 66 -10.54 -8.99 -3.16
C ARG A 66 -11.53 -9.92 -2.49
N SER A 67 -11.36 -10.11 -1.18
CA SER A 67 -12.30 -10.89 -0.38
C SER A 67 -13.71 -10.31 -0.41
N LEU A 68 -13.80 -8.99 -0.29
CA LEU A 68 -15.08 -8.29 -0.30
C LEU A 68 -15.72 -8.31 -1.69
N ALA A 69 -14.90 -8.38 -2.75
CA ALA A 69 -15.37 -8.42 -4.13
C ALA A 69 -16.00 -9.77 -4.48
N GLY A 70 -15.69 -10.83 -3.73
CA GLY A 70 -16.31 -12.12 -3.91
C GLY A 70 -15.37 -13.17 -4.48
N PRO A 71 -15.76 -14.44 -4.37
CA PRO A 71 -14.91 -15.59 -4.74
C PRO A 71 -14.67 -15.73 -6.24
N ASP A 72 -15.53 -15.18 -7.08
CA ASP A 72 -15.41 -15.31 -8.53
C ASP A 72 -14.10 -14.72 -9.06
N THR A 73 -13.66 -13.64 -8.46
CA THR A 73 -12.41 -12.99 -8.84
C THR A 73 -11.21 -13.89 -8.59
N GLN A 74 -11.25 -14.63 -7.49
CA GLN A 74 -10.18 -15.55 -7.14
C GLN A 74 -10.11 -16.75 -8.08
N ARG A 75 -11.26 -17.24 -8.50
CA ARG A 75 -11.32 -18.37 -9.43
C ARG A 75 -10.69 -18.04 -10.76
N ARG A 76 -10.87 -16.83 -11.24
CA ARG A 76 -10.27 -16.42 -12.51
C ARG A 76 -8.75 -16.39 -12.47
N LEU A 77 -8.20 -16.10 -11.30
CA LEU A 77 -6.76 -16.03 -11.13
C LEU A 77 -6.13 -17.40 -10.92
N ALA A 78 -6.94 -18.34 -10.53
CA ALA A 78 -6.48 -19.71 -10.35
C ALA A 78 -6.52 -20.46 -11.68
#